data_eb3fc77b88f65cdd80c29ba775364b39
#
_entry.id   eb3fc77b88f65cdd80c29ba775364b39
#
_cell.length_a   1.000
_cell.length_b   1.000
_cell.length_c   1.000
_cell.angle_alpha   90.00
_cell.angle_beta   90.00
_cell.angle_gamma   90.00
#
_symmetry.space_group_name_H-M   'P 1'
#
loop_
_entity.id
_entity.type
_entity.pdbx_description
1 polymer ?
#
loop_
_entity_poly.entity_id
_entity_poly.type
_entity_poly.pdbx_seq_one_letter_code
_entity_poly.pdbx_strand_id
1 'polypeptide(L)'
;MKTEFVIVTGISGAGKSCAVNVMEDIGYFCIDNMPLQLIPKFAEICEENDDISKVAIVTDIRGGTMFLNLNATIEELKKRGLDVKLLFVDANHHVVKQRYKETRRKHPLFDATNGDIDKAIDAEREIIEPLREIADYYIDTSLMSTSTLKENVLNIFLDTPSDSMTISCISFGFKYGVPNEADLVFDVRCLPNPYYIPELKEKSGLDKEVRDYVMSFESSQTLQTKLFDLIDFLIPQYLHEGKSQLVIAFGCTGGKHRSATFAENMCEHLSKNHLKARVLHRDVNKDKK
;
A
#
# COMPACT_ATOMS: atom_id res chain seq x y z
N MET A 1 -17.26 -24.39 8.74
CA MET A 1 -16.59 -23.43 7.82
C MET A 1 -15.09 -23.61 8.00
N LYS A 2 -14.24 -23.38 6.97
CA LYS A 2 -12.78 -23.38 7.20
C LYS A 2 -12.41 -22.08 7.91
N THR A 3 -11.62 -22.18 8.96
CA THR A 3 -11.08 -21.01 9.66
C THR A 3 -10.08 -20.28 8.75
N GLU A 4 -10.24 -18.98 8.56
CA GLU A 4 -9.33 -18.12 7.83
C GLU A 4 -8.23 -17.62 8.78
N PHE A 5 -6.99 -17.78 8.39
CA PHE A 5 -5.82 -17.29 9.14
C PHE A 5 -5.12 -16.19 8.38
N VAL A 6 -4.93 -15.05 9.01
CA VAL A 6 -4.13 -13.95 8.47
C VAL A 6 -2.91 -13.73 9.35
N ILE A 7 -1.74 -13.93 8.78
CA ILE A 7 -0.48 -13.60 9.44
C ILE A 7 -0.10 -12.17 9.07
N VAL A 8 0.00 -11.29 10.06
CA VAL A 8 0.36 -9.89 9.88
C VAL A 8 1.83 -9.70 10.26
N THR A 9 2.64 -9.31 9.30
CA THR A 9 4.07 -9.04 9.51
C THR A 9 4.50 -7.76 8.78
N GLY A 10 5.77 -7.42 8.81
CA GLY A 10 6.33 -6.24 8.16
C GLY A 10 7.20 -5.43 9.08
N ILE A 11 7.71 -4.29 8.56
CA ILE A 11 8.70 -3.47 9.28
C ILE A 11 8.15 -2.95 10.62
N SER A 12 8.99 -2.91 11.62
CA SER A 12 8.65 -2.34 12.92
C SER A 12 8.40 -0.83 12.77
N GLY A 13 7.26 -0.36 13.28
CA GLY A 13 6.84 1.05 13.09
C GLY A 13 6.03 1.30 11.79
N ALA A 14 5.82 0.30 10.94
CA ALA A 14 5.03 0.45 9.71
C ALA A 14 3.52 0.58 9.94
N GLY A 15 3.00 0.25 11.13
CA GLY A 15 1.57 0.39 11.42
C GLY A 15 0.81 -0.93 11.62
N LYS A 16 1.51 -2.06 11.84
CA LYS A 16 0.89 -3.37 12.10
C LYS A 16 -0.21 -3.33 13.18
N SER A 17 0.06 -2.66 14.30
CA SER A 17 -0.93 -2.55 15.39
C SER A 17 -2.22 -1.83 14.95
N CYS A 18 -2.13 -0.85 14.05
CA CYS A 18 -3.31 -0.20 13.50
C CYS A 18 -4.09 -1.17 12.58
N ALA A 19 -3.39 -1.92 11.75
CA ALA A 19 -4.03 -2.93 10.88
C ALA A 19 -4.76 -3.99 11.70
N VAL A 20 -4.12 -4.49 12.77
CA VAL A 20 -4.70 -5.52 13.65
C VAL A 20 -5.93 -5.02 14.41
N ASN A 21 -5.91 -3.79 14.92
CA ASN A 21 -7.08 -3.21 15.58
C ASN A 21 -8.29 -3.15 14.62
N VAL A 22 -8.05 -2.85 13.34
CA VAL A 22 -9.12 -2.87 12.34
C VAL A 22 -9.63 -4.29 12.09
N MET A 23 -8.74 -5.28 12.05
CA MET A 23 -9.13 -6.68 11.88
C MET A 23 -9.97 -7.16 13.08
N GLU A 24 -9.62 -6.73 14.30
CA GLU A 24 -10.42 -7.00 15.49
C GLU A 24 -11.82 -6.39 15.38
N ASP A 25 -11.92 -5.12 14.91
CA ASP A 25 -13.19 -4.42 14.70
C ASP A 25 -14.11 -5.14 13.68
N ILE A 26 -13.55 -5.92 12.73
CA ILE A 26 -14.30 -6.70 11.73
C ILE A 26 -14.43 -8.18 12.08
N GLY A 27 -14.15 -8.54 13.33
CA GLY A 27 -14.45 -9.85 13.89
C GLY A 27 -13.35 -10.89 13.80
N TYR A 28 -12.09 -10.50 13.50
CA TYR A 28 -10.95 -11.42 13.65
C TYR A 28 -10.60 -11.60 15.12
N PHE A 29 -10.30 -12.83 15.50
CA PHE A 29 -9.64 -13.11 16.77
C PHE A 29 -8.16 -12.77 16.64
N CYS A 30 -7.72 -11.66 17.27
CA CYS A 30 -6.40 -11.10 17.08
C CYS A 30 -5.43 -11.54 18.19
N ILE A 31 -4.23 -11.99 17.80
CA ILE A 31 -3.16 -12.37 18.72
C ILE A 31 -1.89 -11.60 18.33
N ASP A 32 -1.36 -10.83 19.28
CA ASP A 32 -0.12 -10.09 19.07
C ASP A 32 1.08 -10.88 19.60
N ASN A 33 2.17 -10.87 18.82
CA ASN A 33 3.47 -11.43 19.20
C ASN A 33 3.46 -12.92 19.60
N MET A 34 2.70 -13.74 18.86
CA MET A 34 2.69 -15.19 19.10
C MET A 34 4.00 -15.82 18.64
N PRO A 35 4.66 -16.68 19.49
CA PRO A 35 5.80 -17.48 19.07
C PRO A 35 5.42 -18.41 17.91
N LEU A 36 6.22 -18.44 16.84
CA LEU A 36 5.90 -19.19 15.61
C LEU A 36 5.61 -20.67 15.87
N GLN A 37 6.31 -21.29 16.83
CA GLN A 37 6.14 -22.71 17.21
C GLN A 37 4.76 -23.03 17.78
N LEU A 38 4.04 -22.01 18.28
CA LEU A 38 2.69 -22.17 18.83
C LEU A 38 1.61 -22.01 17.76
N ILE A 39 1.93 -21.40 16.60
CA ILE A 39 0.95 -21.15 15.54
C ILE A 39 0.30 -22.46 15.04
N PRO A 40 1.05 -23.54 14.72
CA PRO A 40 0.44 -24.80 14.28
C PRO A 40 -0.47 -25.41 15.34
N LYS A 41 -0.07 -25.34 16.61
CA LYS A 41 -0.90 -25.87 17.70
C LYS A 41 -2.14 -25.04 17.97
N PHE A 42 -2.02 -23.72 17.86
CA PHE A 42 -3.15 -22.83 17.97
C PHE A 42 -4.14 -23.04 16.81
N ALA A 43 -3.64 -23.27 15.59
CA ALA A 43 -4.47 -23.59 14.45
C ALA A 43 -5.29 -24.87 14.68
N GLU A 44 -4.72 -25.93 15.26
CA GLU A 44 -5.45 -27.13 15.65
C GLU A 44 -6.60 -26.82 16.62
N ILE A 45 -6.35 -25.99 17.64
CA ILE A 45 -7.39 -25.58 18.60
C ILE A 45 -8.51 -24.82 17.92
N CYS A 46 -8.19 -23.95 16.94
CA CYS A 46 -9.21 -23.21 16.20
C CYS A 46 -10.01 -24.11 15.25
N GLU A 47 -9.40 -25.15 14.66
CA GLU A 47 -10.12 -26.14 13.82
C GLU A 47 -11.12 -27.01 14.64
N GLU A 48 -10.82 -27.23 15.91
CA GLU A 48 -11.71 -27.95 16.84
C GLU A 48 -12.82 -27.08 17.44
N ASN A 49 -12.77 -25.75 17.22
CA ASN A 49 -13.69 -24.78 17.80
C ASN A 49 -14.43 -23.98 16.73
N ASP A 50 -15.70 -24.32 16.49
CA ASP A 50 -16.55 -23.69 15.48
C ASP A 50 -16.83 -22.20 15.75
N ASP A 51 -16.57 -21.69 16.94
CA ASP A 51 -16.80 -20.29 17.31
C ASP A 51 -15.73 -19.33 16.73
N ILE A 52 -14.56 -19.88 16.31
CA ILE A 52 -13.45 -19.08 15.78
C ILE A 52 -13.31 -19.33 14.27
N SER A 53 -13.90 -18.45 13.47
CA SER A 53 -13.85 -18.54 12.01
C SER A 53 -12.79 -17.66 11.32
N LYS A 54 -12.31 -16.62 12.01
CA LYS A 54 -11.32 -15.66 11.50
C LYS A 54 -10.26 -15.36 12.55
N VAL A 55 -8.99 -15.53 12.20
CA VAL A 55 -7.85 -15.34 13.11
C VAL A 55 -6.81 -14.45 12.48
N ALA A 56 -6.32 -13.45 13.21
CA ALA A 56 -5.19 -12.61 12.82
C ALA A 56 -4.03 -12.78 13.82
N ILE A 57 -2.87 -13.19 13.34
CA ILE A 57 -1.68 -13.41 14.17
C ILE A 57 -0.61 -12.42 13.77
N VAL A 58 -0.20 -11.56 14.70
CA VAL A 58 0.91 -10.62 14.47
C VAL A 58 2.23 -11.30 14.83
N THR A 59 3.18 -11.22 13.93
CA THR A 59 4.55 -11.65 14.16
C THR A 59 5.53 -10.56 13.78
N ASP A 60 6.59 -10.40 14.54
CA ASP A 60 7.68 -9.49 14.22
C ASP A 60 9.05 -10.09 14.58
N ILE A 61 10.13 -9.38 14.22
CA ILE A 61 11.51 -9.84 14.43
C ILE A 61 11.90 -9.98 15.91
N ARG A 62 11.08 -9.55 16.87
CA ARG A 62 11.33 -9.75 18.31
C ARG A 62 11.37 -11.22 18.67
N GLY A 63 10.79 -12.09 17.84
CA GLY A 63 10.94 -13.55 17.93
C GLY A 63 12.35 -14.07 17.66
N GLY A 64 13.31 -13.20 17.31
CA GLY A 64 14.71 -13.57 17.07
C GLY A 64 14.88 -14.54 15.90
N THR A 65 15.79 -15.53 16.05
CA THR A 65 16.06 -16.54 15.01
C THR A 65 14.83 -17.39 14.64
N MET A 66 13.81 -17.43 15.50
CA MET A 66 12.56 -18.15 15.21
C MET A 66 11.79 -17.50 14.05
N PHE A 67 11.91 -16.19 13.87
CA PHE A 67 11.23 -15.46 12.79
C PHE A 67 11.64 -15.94 11.38
N LEU A 68 12.87 -16.43 11.23
CA LEU A 68 13.38 -16.98 9.96
C LEU A 68 12.60 -18.22 9.47
N ASN A 69 11.83 -18.87 10.33
CA ASN A 69 11.05 -20.06 10.00
C ASN A 69 9.59 -19.75 9.65
N LEU A 70 9.19 -18.48 9.58
CA LEU A 70 7.79 -18.09 9.32
C LEU A 70 7.28 -18.63 7.98
N ASN A 71 8.09 -18.57 6.92
CA ASN A 71 7.73 -19.16 5.64
C ASN A 71 7.43 -20.66 5.73
N ALA A 72 8.30 -21.41 6.41
CA ALA A 72 8.08 -22.84 6.62
C ALA A 72 6.80 -23.13 7.41
N THR A 73 6.49 -22.32 8.41
CA THR A 73 5.24 -22.43 9.19
C THR A 73 4.01 -22.15 8.31
N ILE A 74 4.05 -21.13 7.47
CA ILE A 74 2.95 -20.81 6.52
C ILE A 74 2.73 -22.00 5.56
N GLU A 75 3.81 -22.53 4.98
CA GLU A 75 3.76 -23.68 4.09
C GLU A 75 3.19 -24.93 4.76
N GLU A 76 3.56 -25.18 6.02
CA GLU A 76 3.01 -26.28 6.79
C GLU A 76 1.50 -26.15 6.98
N LEU A 77 1.03 -24.98 7.38
CA LEU A 77 -0.39 -24.71 7.57
C LEU A 77 -1.19 -24.85 6.25
N LYS A 78 -0.66 -24.31 5.15
CA LYS A 78 -1.24 -24.45 3.80
C LYS A 78 -1.32 -25.92 3.36
N LYS A 79 -0.27 -26.74 3.65
CA LYS A 79 -0.27 -28.18 3.37
C LYS A 79 -1.31 -28.97 4.19
N ARG A 80 -1.67 -28.50 5.37
CA ARG A 80 -2.78 -29.04 6.18
C ARG A 80 -4.16 -28.65 5.61
N GLY A 81 -4.21 -27.81 4.59
CA GLY A 81 -5.43 -27.37 3.94
C GLY A 81 -6.11 -26.17 4.60
N LEU A 82 -5.40 -25.45 5.50
CA LEU A 82 -5.87 -24.20 6.09
C LEU A 82 -5.82 -23.07 5.07
N ASP A 83 -6.77 -22.13 5.16
CA ASP A 83 -6.73 -20.88 4.40
C ASP A 83 -5.85 -19.87 5.15
N VAL A 84 -4.59 -19.77 4.72
CA VAL A 84 -3.59 -18.89 5.35
C VAL A 84 -3.17 -17.80 4.38
N LYS A 85 -3.35 -16.56 4.79
CA LYS A 85 -2.93 -15.35 4.06
C LYS A 85 -1.83 -14.62 4.82
N LEU A 86 -0.91 -14.01 4.10
CA LEU A 86 0.16 -13.18 4.65
C LEU A 86 -0.08 -11.71 4.29
N LEU A 87 -0.32 -10.87 5.29
CA LEU A 87 -0.36 -9.42 5.16
C LEU A 87 1.00 -8.83 5.55
N PHE A 88 1.67 -8.20 4.59
CA PHE A 88 2.92 -7.48 4.82
C PHE A 88 2.67 -5.98 4.89
N VAL A 89 3.01 -5.35 6.02
CA VAL A 89 2.87 -3.90 6.24
C VAL A 89 4.25 -3.25 6.22
N ASP A 90 4.46 -2.35 5.26
CA ASP A 90 5.74 -1.65 5.06
C ASP A 90 5.60 -0.13 5.27
N ALA A 91 6.74 0.52 5.41
CA ALA A 91 6.89 1.96 5.29
C ALA A 91 8.34 2.28 4.89
N ASN A 92 8.59 3.36 4.17
CA ASN A 92 9.94 3.73 3.79
C ASN A 92 10.81 4.07 5.01
N HIS A 93 12.12 3.96 4.83
CA HIS A 93 13.13 4.15 5.88
C HIS A 93 12.94 5.47 6.66
N HIS A 94 12.74 6.58 5.93
CA HIS A 94 12.60 7.90 6.53
C HIS A 94 11.36 7.99 7.43
N VAL A 95 10.23 7.45 6.98
CA VAL A 95 8.96 7.45 7.74
C VAL A 95 9.07 6.57 8.99
N VAL A 96 9.67 5.39 8.88
CA VAL A 96 9.93 4.51 10.04
C VAL A 96 10.78 5.25 11.07
N LYS A 97 11.89 5.84 10.65
CA LYS A 97 12.79 6.62 11.52
C LYS A 97 12.06 7.78 12.20
N GLN A 98 11.21 8.50 11.46
CA GLN A 98 10.40 9.60 12.01
C GLN A 98 9.41 9.08 13.05
N ARG A 99 8.66 8.01 12.78
CA ARG A 99 7.70 7.41 13.71
C ARG A 99 8.36 6.95 15.01
N TYR A 100 9.58 6.39 14.93
CA TYR A 100 10.33 6.03 16.14
C TYR A 100 10.70 7.24 16.99
N LYS A 101 11.08 8.37 16.37
CA LYS A 101 11.33 9.62 17.08
C LYS A 101 10.08 10.16 17.78
N GLU A 102 8.94 10.13 17.10
CA GLU A 102 7.65 10.63 17.60
C GLU A 102 7.13 9.79 18.77
N THR A 103 7.18 8.46 18.63
CA THR A 103 6.65 7.52 19.64
C THR A 103 7.60 7.30 20.82
N ARG A 104 8.85 7.74 20.73
CA ARG A 104 9.90 7.50 21.73
C ARG A 104 10.09 6.00 22.06
N ARG A 105 9.73 5.13 21.14
CA ARG A 105 9.93 3.68 21.29
C ARG A 105 11.32 3.30 20.80
N LYS A 106 11.86 2.22 21.34
CA LYS A 106 13.13 1.65 20.94
C LYS A 106 12.90 0.62 19.84
N HIS A 107 13.68 0.69 18.76
CA HIS A 107 13.61 -0.29 17.69
C HIS A 107 14.05 -1.68 18.20
N PRO A 108 13.43 -2.80 17.78
CA PRO A 108 13.78 -4.13 18.25
C PRO A 108 15.28 -4.47 18.14
N LEU A 109 15.93 -4.04 17.05
CA LEU A 109 17.35 -4.27 16.80
C LEU A 109 18.27 -3.12 17.26
N PHE A 110 17.76 -2.13 17.98
CA PHE A 110 18.52 -0.92 18.34
C PHE A 110 19.79 -1.26 19.17
N ASP A 111 19.69 -2.16 20.13
CA ASP A 111 20.83 -2.57 20.95
C ASP A 111 21.84 -3.41 20.17
N ALA A 112 21.35 -4.27 19.27
CA ALA A 112 22.19 -5.09 18.41
C ALA A 112 23.00 -4.26 17.39
N THR A 113 22.54 -3.04 17.09
CA THR A 113 23.21 -2.10 16.18
C THR A 113 23.95 -0.97 16.89
N ASN A 114 24.29 -1.16 18.17
CA ASN A 114 24.99 -0.18 18.99
C ASN A 114 24.30 1.20 19.05
N GLY A 115 22.97 1.22 19.04
CA GLY A 115 22.19 2.44 19.14
C GLY A 115 21.99 3.20 17.80
N ASP A 116 22.37 2.59 16.69
CA ASP A 116 22.20 3.17 15.34
C ASP A 116 20.86 2.74 14.75
N ILE A 117 19.90 3.67 14.70
CA ILE A 117 18.55 3.41 14.22
C ILE A 117 18.53 3.11 12.71
N ASP A 118 19.40 3.73 11.91
CA ASP A 118 19.44 3.50 10.47
C ASP A 118 19.89 2.09 10.18
N LYS A 119 20.96 1.63 10.83
CA LYS A 119 21.42 0.23 10.72
C LYS A 119 20.40 -0.77 11.27
N ALA A 120 19.65 -0.39 12.29
CA ALA A 120 18.63 -1.26 12.85
C ALA A 120 17.47 -1.48 11.86
N ILE A 121 17.03 -0.44 11.16
CA ILE A 121 16.00 -0.53 10.13
C ILE A 121 16.50 -1.32 8.92
N ASP A 122 17.75 -1.08 8.47
CA ASP A 122 18.31 -1.80 7.32
C ASP A 122 18.47 -3.29 7.63
N ALA A 123 18.97 -3.65 8.81
CA ALA A 123 19.08 -5.04 9.25
C ALA A 123 17.71 -5.72 9.36
N GLU A 124 16.68 -5.01 9.83
CA GLU A 124 15.32 -5.56 9.85
C GLU A 124 14.82 -5.84 8.45
N ARG A 125 15.02 -4.91 7.49
CA ARG A 125 14.62 -5.07 6.10
C ARG A 125 15.23 -6.31 5.46
N GLU A 126 16.53 -6.52 5.63
CA GLU A 126 17.21 -7.72 5.12
C GLU A 126 16.58 -9.02 5.65
N ILE A 127 16.19 -9.05 6.93
CA ILE A 127 15.58 -10.22 7.56
C ILE A 127 14.19 -10.50 7.01
N ILE A 128 13.38 -9.46 6.76
CA ILE A 128 11.97 -9.64 6.41
C ILE A 128 11.70 -9.62 4.90
N GLU A 129 12.66 -9.23 4.06
CA GLU A 129 12.49 -9.16 2.59
C GLU A 129 11.95 -10.46 1.97
N PRO A 130 12.40 -11.67 2.37
CA PRO A 130 11.84 -12.90 1.83
C PRO A 130 10.34 -13.09 2.10
N LEU A 131 9.81 -12.50 3.17
CA LEU A 131 8.38 -12.55 3.49
C LEU A 131 7.58 -11.55 2.66
N ARG A 132 8.18 -10.44 2.25
CA ARG A 132 7.59 -9.49 1.35
C ARG A 132 7.30 -10.11 -0.02
N GLU A 133 8.23 -10.93 -0.53
CA GLU A 133 8.09 -11.59 -1.83
C GLU A 133 6.94 -12.60 -1.89
N ILE A 134 6.60 -13.22 -0.76
CA ILE A 134 5.54 -14.25 -0.66
C ILE A 134 4.23 -13.72 -0.07
N ALA A 135 4.14 -12.43 0.21
CA ALA A 135 2.97 -11.82 0.81
C ALA A 135 1.75 -11.87 -0.13
N ASP A 136 0.63 -12.38 0.37
CA ASP A 136 -0.66 -12.35 -0.36
C ASP A 136 -1.19 -10.91 -0.44
N TYR A 137 -0.91 -10.08 0.60
CA TYR A 137 -1.30 -8.67 0.67
C TYR A 137 -0.13 -7.80 1.10
N TYR A 138 0.08 -6.69 0.41
CA TYR A 138 1.13 -5.72 0.72
C TYR A 138 0.53 -4.32 0.91
N ILE A 139 0.87 -3.66 2.02
CA ILE A 139 0.43 -2.29 2.31
C ILE A 139 1.66 -1.42 2.63
N ASP A 140 1.98 -0.48 1.75
CA ASP A 140 2.95 0.58 2.04
C ASP A 140 2.26 1.77 2.72
N THR A 141 2.60 2.00 3.97
CA THR A 141 2.03 3.07 4.79
C THR A 141 2.83 4.38 4.75
N SER A 142 3.82 4.50 3.87
CA SER A 142 4.75 5.65 3.82
C SER A 142 4.05 6.99 3.67
N LEU A 143 2.97 7.05 2.89
CA LEU A 143 2.18 8.25 2.63
C LEU A 143 0.76 8.17 3.19
N MET A 144 0.46 7.15 3.99
CA MET A 144 -0.89 6.92 4.49
C MET A 144 -1.12 7.61 5.84
N SER A 145 -2.28 8.22 5.99
CA SER A 145 -2.84 8.54 7.29
C SER A 145 -3.32 7.26 7.99
N THR A 146 -3.53 7.33 9.30
CA THR A 146 -4.13 6.21 10.05
C THR A 146 -5.52 5.83 9.52
N SER A 147 -6.32 6.82 9.10
CA SER A 147 -7.63 6.59 8.49
C SER A 147 -7.52 5.86 7.16
N THR A 148 -6.58 6.25 6.30
CA THR A 148 -6.35 5.60 5.01
C THR A 148 -5.88 4.16 5.18
N LEU A 149 -5.00 3.89 6.16
CA LEU A 149 -4.59 2.53 6.49
C LEU A 149 -5.78 1.68 6.94
N LYS A 150 -6.65 2.23 7.81
CA LYS A 150 -7.88 1.56 8.24
C LYS A 150 -8.78 1.20 7.07
N GLU A 151 -9.04 2.14 6.17
CA GLU A 151 -9.85 1.90 4.96
C GLU A 151 -9.25 0.80 4.09
N ASN A 152 -7.92 0.77 3.91
CA ASN A 152 -7.25 -0.26 3.14
C ASN A 152 -7.41 -1.65 3.76
N VAL A 153 -7.22 -1.78 5.06
CA VAL A 153 -7.41 -3.06 5.77
C VAL A 153 -8.86 -3.52 5.66
N LEU A 154 -9.83 -2.62 5.86
CA LEU A 154 -11.25 -2.91 5.68
C LEU A 154 -11.56 -3.43 4.27
N ASN A 155 -11.02 -2.76 3.25
CA ASN A 155 -11.24 -3.14 1.85
C ASN A 155 -10.65 -4.51 1.48
N ILE A 156 -9.58 -4.94 2.16
CA ILE A 156 -8.96 -6.24 1.93
C ILE A 156 -9.75 -7.37 2.63
N PHE A 157 -10.20 -7.16 3.86
CA PHE A 157 -10.69 -8.23 4.74
C PHE A 157 -12.20 -8.21 5.03
N LEU A 158 -12.91 -7.18 4.59
CA LEU A 158 -14.37 -7.23 4.59
C LEU A 158 -14.85 -8.10 3.43
N ASP A 159 -15.72 -9.07 3.72
CA ASP A 159 -16.36 -9.99 2.75
C ASP A 159 -17.36 -9.25 1.83
N THR A 160 -16.92 -8.21 1.16
CA THR A 160 -17.68 -7.67 0.02
C THR A 160 -17.17 -8.34 -1.25
N PRO A 161 -18.04 -8.73 -2.19
CA PRO A 161 -17.65 -9.45 -3.40
C PRO A 161 -16.95 -8.53 -4.40
N SER A 162 -15.82 -8.02 -4.01
CA SER A 162 -14.92 -7.31 -4.89
C SER A 162 -13.49 -7.71 -4.56
N ASP A 163 -13.10 -8.89 -5.06
CA ASP A 163 -11.70 -9.31 -5.21
C ASP A 163 -10.90 -8.37 -6.11
N SER A 164 -11.30 -7.10 -6.17
CA SER A 164 -10.69 -6.13 -7.02
C SER A 164 -9.51 -5.48 -6.33
N MET A 165 -8.39 -5.54 -7.01
CA MET A 165 -7.19 -4.77 -6.71
C MET A 165 -7.53 -3.31 -6.38
N THR A 166 -6.95 -2.75 -5.32
CA THR A 166 -7.06 -1.32 -5.01
C THR A 166 -6.07 -0.53 -5.87
N ILE A 167 -6.58 0.42 -6.66
CA ILE A 167 -5.75 1.23 -7.56
C ILE A 167 -5.62 2.64 -7.00
N SER A 168 -4.38 3.13 -6.87
CA SER A 168 -4.09 4.50 -6.43
C SER A 168 -3.51 5.29 -7.59
N CYS A 169 -4.21 6.35 -8.02
CA CYS A 169 -3.73 7.29 -9.03
C CYS A 169 -3.06 8.48 -8.32
N ILE A 170 -1.73 8.62 -8.45
CA ILE A 170 -0.98 9.67 -7.75
C ILE A 170 -0.57 10.76 -8.73
N SER A 171 -0.84 12.04 -8.42
CA SER A 171 -0.21 13.15 -9.09
C SER A 171 0.99 13.67 -8.32
N PHE A 172 2.11 13.90 -9.02
CA PHE A 172 3.34 14.39 -8.40
C PHE A 172 4.11 15.38 -9.27
N GLY A 173 5.03 16.12 -8.64
CA GLY A 173 5.97 17.00 -9.32
C GLY A 173 7.38 16.38 -9.36
N PHE A 174 7.97 16.27 -10.55
CA PHE A 174 9.34 15.76 -10.70
C PHE A 174 10.37 16.55 -9.87
N LYS A 175 10.14 17.85 -9.63
CA LYS A 175 11.00 18.67 -8.76
C LYS A 175 11.05 18.19 -7.30
N TYR A 176 10.08 17.37 -6.88
CA TYR A 176 10.02 16.78 -5.53
C TYR A 176 10.36 15.28 -5.50
N GLY A 177 10.86 14.75 -6.60
CA GLY A 177 11.19 13.33 -6.75
C GLY A 177 9.99 12.48 -7.17
N VAL A 178 10.27 11.32 -7.73
CA VAL A 178 9.28 10.30 -8.09
C VAL A 178 8.78 9.62 -6.80
N PRO A 179 7.48 9.29 -6.67
CA PRO A 179 7.00 8.47 -5.57
C PRO A 179 7.67 7.08 -5.59
N ASN A 180 8.26 6.67 -4.47
CA ASN A 180 8.96 5.37 -4.40
C ASN A 180 8.01 4.18 -4.48
N GLU A 181 6.77 4.39 -4.06
CA GLU A 181 5.68 3.40 -4.06
C GLU A 181 5.02 3.19 -5.43
N ALA A 182 5.41 3.99 -6.46
CA ALA A 182 4.78 3.91 -7.77
C ALA A 182 5.22 2.66 -8.55
N ASP A 183 4.25 1.85 -8.97
CA ASP A 183 4.46 0.71 -9.87
C ASP A 183 4.62 1.18 -11.33
N LEU A 184 3.79 2.16 -11.73
CA LEU A 184 3.81 2.76 -13.07
C LEU A 184 3.97 4.28 -12.95
N VAL A 185 4.90 4.83 -13.73
CA VAL A 185 5.18 6.28 -13.72
C VAL A 185 5.05 6.83 -15.14
N PHE A 186 4.16 7.81 -15.31
CA PHE A 186 3.94 8.47 -16.59
C PHE A 186 4.34 9.95 -16.53
N ASP A 187 5.22 10.35 -17.44
CA ASP A 187 5.64 11.73 -17.60
C ASP A 187 4.70 12.47 -18.54
N VAL A 188 3.94 13.44 -18.00
CA VAL A 188 3.02 14.27 -18.77
C VAL A 188 3.57 15.68 -19.04
N ARG A 189 4.89 15.90 -18.90
CA ARG A 189 5.54 17.19 -19.19
C ARG A 189 5.57 17.53 -20.67
N CYS A 190 5.47 16.54 -21.55
CA CYS A 190 5.38 16.72 -23.00
C CYS A 190 4.12 17.47 -23.46
N LEU A 191 3.12 17.60 -22.60
CA LEU A 191 1.84 18.24 -22.92
C LEU A 191 1.87 19.76 -22.67
N PRO A 192 0.95 20.53 -23.31
CA PRO A 192 0.83 21.99 -23.10
C PRO A 192 0.72 22.35 -21.62
N ASN A 193 1.39 23.42 -21.22
CA ASN A 193 1.55 23.77 -19.81
C ASN A 193 0.65 24.95 -19.40
N PRO A 194 -0.39 24.74 -18.58
CA PRO A 194 -1.29 25.79 -18.10
C PRO A 194 -0.60 26.93 -17.34
N TYR A 195 0.60 26.68 -16.80
CA TYR A 195 1.38 27.67 -16.05
C TYR A 195 1.65 28.96 -16.83
N TYR A 196 1.72 28.90 -18.17
CA TYR A 196 1.95 30.06 -19.03
C TYR A 196 0.68 30.90 -19.34
N ILE A 197 -0.48 30.42 -18.87
CA ILE A 197 -1.76 31.14 -18.99
C ILE A 197 -2.02 31.85 -17.67
N PRO A 198 -2.05 33.19 -17.62
CA PRO A 198 -2.18 33.96 -16.38
C PRO A 198 -3.38 33.54 -15.52
N GLU A 199 -4.53 33.30 -16.15
CA GLU A 199 -5.79 32.93 -15.49
C GLU A 199 -5.78 31.49 -14.92
N LEU A 200 -4.85 30.64 -15.38
CA LEU A 200 -4.73 29.22 -14.96
C LEU A 200 -3.55 28.97 -14.04
N LYS A 201 -2.59 29.89 -13.99
CA LYS A 201 -1.32 29.72 -13.27
C LYS A 201 -1.52 29.39 -11.78
N GLU A 202 -2.43 30.11 -11.12
CA GLU A 202 -2.69 29.91 -9.69
C GLU A 202 -3.69 28.79 -9.40
N LYS A 203 -4.44 28.34 -10.39
CA LYS A 203 -5.35 27.19 -10.30
C LYS A 203 -4.58 25.86 -10.35
N SER A 204 -5.30 24.77 -10.21
CA SER A 204 -4.73 23.42 -10.24
C SER A 204 -5.49 22.52 -11.24
N GLY A 205 -5.00 21.32 -11.50
CA GLY A 205 -5.72 20.32 -12.30
C GLY A 205 -7.03 19.84 -11.69
N LEU A 206 -7.35 20.25 -10.45
CA LEU A 206 -8.64 20.01 -9.80
C LEU A 206 -9.71 21.02 -10.29
N ASP A 207 -9.28 22.17 -10.79
CA ASP A 207 -10.16 23.19 -11.33
C ASP A 207 -10.56 22.84 -12.76
N LYS A 208 -11.86 22.98 -13.06
CA LYS A 208 -12.43 22.60 -14.35
C LYS A 208 -11.75 23.30 -15.53
N GLU A 209 -11.46 24.58 -15.39
CA GLU A 209 -10.84 25.38 -16.45
C GLU A 209 -9.42 24.92 -16.81
N VAL A 210 -8.66 24.40 -15.81
CA VAL A 210 -7.34 23.81 -16.04
C VAL A 210 -7.47 22.47 -16.75
N ARG A 211 -8.41 21.63 -16.32
CA ARG A 211 -8.69 20.34 -16.98
C ARG A 211 -9.14 20.55 -18.42
N ASP A 212 -10.07 21.45 -18.65
CA ASP A 212 -10.58 21.79 -19.99
C ASP A 212 -9.44 22.27 -20.89
N TYR A 213 -8.56 23.13 -20.39
CA TYR A 213 -7.39 23.60 -21.13
C TYR A 213 -6.42 22.44 -21.46
N VAL A 214 -6.02 21.65 -20.49
CA VAL A 214 -5.10 20.52 -20.72
C VAL A 214 -5.68 19.54 -21.72
N MET A 215 -6.97 19.25 -21.65
CA MET A 215 -7.66 18.28 -22.49
C MET A 215 -8.15 18.84 -23.84
N SER A 216 -8.04 20.14 -24.09
CA SER A 216 -8.40 20.77 -25.39
C SER A 216 -7.44 20.39 -26.53
N PHE A 217 -6.26 19.85 -26.22
CA PHE A 217 -5.25 19.52 -27.21
C PHE A 217 -5.35 18.04 -27.64
N GLU A 218 -5.25 17.80 -28.95
CA GLU A 218 -5.27 16.46 -29.53
C GLU A 218 -4.18 15.55 -28.93
N SER A 219 -2.98 16.11 -28.68
CA SER A 219 -1.88 15.37 -28.04
C SER A 219 -2.23 14.86 -26.64
N SER A 220 -2.99 15.64 -25.85
CA SER A 220 -3.44 15.22 -24.51
C SER A 220 -4.51 14.15 -24.60
N GLN A 221 -5.46 14.28 -25.52
CA GLN A 221 -6.51 13.29 -25.74
C GLN A 221 -5.93 11.96 -26.22
N THR A 222 -4.99 12.04 -27.19
CA THR A 222 -4.31 10.86 -27.72
C THR A 222 -3.49 10.12 -26.65
N LEU A 223 -2.74 10.87 -25.83
CA LEU A 223 -1.98 10.28 -24.72
C LEU A 223 -2.92 9.63 -23.72
N GLN A 224 -3.99 10.30 -23.34
CA GLN A 224 -4.98 9.76 -22.40
C GLN A 224 -5.58 8.44 -22.89
N THR A 225 -6.02 8.38 -24.16
CA THR A 225 -6.57 7.15 -24.74
C THR A 225 -5.56 6.00 -24.69
N LYS A 226 -4.31 6.26 -25.11
CA LYS A 226 -3.25 5.24 -25.06
C LYS A 226 -2.95 4.75 -23.63
N LEU A 227 -3.02 5.65 -22.64
CA LEU A 227 -2.83 5.29 -21.24
C LEU A 227 -4.00 4.47 -20.70
N PHE A 228 -5.22 4.80 -21.07
CA PHE A 228 -6.41 4.01 -20.69
C PHE A 228 -6.31 2.60 -21.28
N ASP A 229 -6.05 2.47 -22.59
CA ASP A 229 -5.89 1.18 -23.26
C ASP A 229 -4.79 0.32 -22.61
N LEU A 230 -3.65 0.95 -22.27
CA LEU A 230 -2.53 0.27 -21.62
C LEU A 230 -2.91 -0.23 -20.22
N ILE A 231 -3.52 0.62 -19.42
CA ILE A 231 -3.91 0.28 -18.05
C ILE A 231 -5.01 -0.77 -18.03
N ASP A 232 -6.02 -0.65 -18.89
CA ASP A 232 -7.08 -1.64 -19.03
C ASP A 232 -6.54 -3.03 -19.45
N PHE A 233 -5.47 -3.06 -20.27
CA PHE A 233 -4.75 -4.28 -20.61
C PHE A 233 -3.95 -4.85 -19.42
N LEU A 234 -3.25 -3.99 -18.65
CA LEU A 234 -2.35 -4.44 -17.58
C LEU A 234 -3.10 -4.92 -16.33
N ILE A 235 -4.24 -4.32 -15.98
CA ILE A 235 -4.99 -4.65 -14.78
C ILE A 235 -5.33 -6.15 -14.67
N PRO A 236 -5.90 -6.82 -15.70
CA PRO A 236 -6.15 -8.25 -15.65
C PRO A 236 -4.89 -9.09 -15.46
N GLN A 237 -3.74 -8.65 -16.03
CA GLN A 237 -2.47 -9.36 -15.89
C GLN A 237 -1.97 -9.30 -14.45
N TYR A 238 -2.03 -8.11 -13.82
CA TYR A 238 -1.66 -7.92 -12.42
C TYR A 238 -2.58 -8.67 -11.46
N LEU A 239 -3.88 -8.71 -11.75
CA LEU A 239 -4.84 -9.52 -10.96
C LEU A 239 -4.52 -11.00 -11.05
N HIS A 240 -4.17 -11.51 -12.25
CA HIS A 240 -3.78 -12.90 -12.45
C HIS A 240 -2.48 -13.25 -11.71
N GLU A 241 -1.56 -12.30 -11.57
CA GLU A 241 -0.31 -12.43 -10.80
C GLU A 241 -0.54 -12.34 -9.28
N GLY A 242 -1.76 -11.99 -8.84
CA GLY A 242 -2.10 -11.88 -7.42
C GLY A 242 -1.81 -10.51 -6.81
N LYS A 243 -1.58 -9.47 -7.63
CA LYS A 243 -1.32 -8.12 -7.15
C LYS A 243 -2.60 -7.51 -6.55
N SER A 244 -2.57 -7.18 -5.26
CA SER A 244 -3.71 -6.60 -4.52
C SER A 244 -3.74 -5.07 -4.55
N GLN A 245 -2.62 -4.42 -4.91
CA GLN A 245 -2.51 -2.96 -5.02
C GLN A 245 -1.75 -2.57 -6.27
N LEU A 246 -2.20 -1.51 -6.94
CA LEU A 246 -1.51 -0.90 -8.09
C LEU A 246 -1.40 0.60 -7.87
N VAL A 247 -0.21 1.15 -7.97
CA VAL A 247 0.06 2.59 -7.85
C VAL A 247 0.48 3.14 -9.21
N ILE A 248 -0.37 4.00 -9.78
CA ILE A 248 -0.15 4.68 -11.05
C ILE A 248 0.17 6.14 -10.80
N ALA A 249 1.38 6.59 -11.09
CA ALA A 249 1.83 7.93 -10.84
C ALA A 249 1.97 8.77 -12.11
N PHE A 250 1.39 9.96 -12.10
CA PHE A 250 1.48 10.94 -13.18
C PHE A 250 2.34 12.12 -12.74
N GLY A 251 3.42 12.41 -13.48
CA GLY A 251 4.38 13.45 -13.15
C GLY A 251 4.35 14.64 -14.10
N CYS A 252 4.26 15.86 -13.55
CA CYS A 252 4.61 17.07 -14.27
C CYS A 252 5.70 17.85 -13.53
N THR A 253 6.07 19.07 -13.93
CA THR A 253 7.17 19.79 -13.29
C THR A 253 6.90 20.05 -11.80
N GLY A 254 5.76 20.65 -11.47
CA GLY A 254 5.40 21.03 -10.10
C GLY A 254 4.34 20.15 -9.42
N GLY A 255 3.70 19.24 -10.15
CA GLY A 255 2.65 18.39 -9.56
C GLY A 255 1.27 19.04 -9.45
N LYS A 256 1.08 20.25 -10.00
CA LYS A 256 -0.11 21.08 -9.76
C LYS A 256 -1.17 21.01 -10.87
N HIS A 257 -0.79 20.99 -12.14
CA HIS A 257 -1.71 21.13 -13.28
C HIS A 257 -1.90 19.81 -14.04
N ARG A 258 -1.04 19.51 -15.03
CA ARG A 258 -1.15 18.37 -15.96
C ARG A 258 -1.24 17.02 -15.25
N SER A 259 -0.36 16.80 -14.27
CA SER A 259 -0.34 15.54 -13.50
C SER A 259 -1.62 15.33 -12.69
N ALA A 260 -2.16 16.40 -12.07
CA ALA A 260 -3.42 16.31 -11.34
C ALA A 260 -4.59 16.01 -12.28
N THR A 261 -4.65 16.68 -13.45
CA THR A 261 -5.66 16.40 -14.49
C THR A 261 -5.64 14.93 -14.92
N PHE A 262 -4.46 14.37 -15.21
CA PHE A 262 -4.34 12.98 -15.68
C PHE A 262 -4.63 11.96 -14.58
N ALA A 263 -4.25 12.23 -13.34
CA ALA A 263 -4.56 11.36 -12.21
C ALA A 263 -6.09 11.30 -11.94
N GLU A 264 -6.77 12.45 -11.99
CA GLU A 264 -8.23 12.50 -11.89
C GLU A 264 -8.92 11.73 -13.02
N ASN A 265 -8.54 12.00 -14.28
CA ASN A 265 -9.16 11.37 -15.45
C ASN A 265 -8.94 9.83 -15.42
N MET A 266 -7.77 9.34 -15.00
CA MET A 266 -7.51 7.92 -14.85
C MET A 266 -8.36 7.32 -13.73
N CYS A 267 -8.44 7.97 -12.58
CA CYS A 267 -9.27 7.51 -11.47
C CYS A 267 -10.76 7.45 -11.86
N GLU A 268 -11.26 8.47 -12.58
CA GLU A 268 -12.64 8.47 -13.12
C GLU A 268 -12.86 7.33 -14.10
N HIS A 269 -11.91 7.08 -15.02
CA HIS A 269 -11.99 5.99 -16.00
C HIS A 269 -12.09 4.63 -15.30
N LEU A 270 -11.20 4.37 -14.35
CA LEU A 270 -11.16 3.11 -13.59
C LEU A 270 -12.42 2.91 -12.74
N SER A 271 -12.93 3.99 -12.11
CA SER A 271 -14.16 3.94 -11.32
C SER A 271 -15.39 3.65 -12.18
N LYS A 272 -15.47 4.19 -13.40
CA LYS A 272 -16.54 3.85 -14.37
C LYS A 272 -16.52 2.39 -14.78
N ASN A 273 -15.36 1.76 -14.78
CA ASN A 273 -15.17 0.34 -15.04
C ASN A 273 -15.35 -0.54 -13.78
N HIS A 274 -15.98 0.01 -12.72
CA HIS A 274 -16.27 -0.67 -11.46
C HIS A 274 -15.04 -1.14 -10.68
N LEU A 275 -13.87 -0.58 -10.96
CA LEU A 275 -12.63 -0.84 -10.23
C LEU A 275 -12.52 0.07 -9.01
N LYS A 276 -11.95 -0.43 -7.92
CA LYS A 276 -11.68 0.36 -6.72
C LYS A 276 -10.50 1.28 -6.96
N ALA A 277 -10.76 2.49 -7.47
CA ALA A 277 -9.75 3.50 -7.73
C ALA A 277 -9.90 4.68 -6.77
N ARG A 278 -8.76 5.23 -6.36
CA ARG A 278 -8.69 6.49 -5.58
C ARG A 278 -7.59 7.38 -6.15
N VAL A 279 -7.75 8.69 -5.96
CA VAL A 279 -6.76 9.66 -6.38
C VAL A 279 -6.05 10.28 -5.17
N LEU A 280 -4.75 10.54 -5.32
CA LEU A 280 -3.92 11.23 -4.33
C LEU A 280 -3.07 12.31 -5.00
N HIS A 281 -3.15 13.53 -4.52
CA HIS A 281 -2.36 14.65 -5.03
C HIS A 281 -1.23 14.99 -4.06
N ARG A 282 -0.04 14.39 -4.27
CA ARG A 282 1.09 14.53 -3.35
C ARG A 282 1.60 15.96 -3.24
N ASP A 283 1.65 16.71 -4.36
CA ASP A 283 2.38 17.96 -4.43
C ASP A 283 1.51 19.17 -4.84
N VAL A 284 0.21 19.01 -5.04
CA VAL A 284 -0.70 20.07 -5.55
C VAL A 284 -0.70 21.34 -4.69
N ASN A 285 -0.47 21.22 -3.40
CA ASN A 285 -0.48 22.32 -2.44
C ASN A 285 0.93 22.82 -2.02
N LYS A 286 2.02 22.20 -2.50
CA LYS A 286 3.37 22.52 -2.02
C LYS A 286 3.89 23.88 -2.44
N ASP A 287 3.33 24.48 -3.48
CA ASP A 287 3.70 25.81 -3.97
C ASP A 287 2.77 26.93 -3.47
N LYS A 288 1.82 26.65 -2.60
CA LYS A 288 1.03 27.68 -1.91
C LYS A 288 1.92 28.22 -0.77
N LYS A 289 2.47 29.44 -0.98
CA LYS A 289 3.09 30.25 0.09
C LYS A 289 2.01 30.99 0.85
#